data_33a4041d1b18e98a13b5caf4d50250c3
#
_entry.id   33a4041d1b18e98a13b5caf4d50250c3
#
_cell.length_a   1.000
_cell.length_b   1.000
_cell.length_c   1.000
_cell.angle_alpha   90.00
_cell.angle_beta   90.00
_cell.angle_gamma   90.00
#
_symmetry.space_group_name_H-M   'P 1'
#
loop_
_entity.id
_entity.type
_entity.pdbx_description
1 polymer ?
#
loop_
_entity_poly.entity_id
_entity_poly.type
_entity_poly.pdbx_seq_one_letter_code
_entity_poly.pdbx_strand_id
1 'polypeptide(L)'
;MNDKQHGQGKEEWPDGAQYEGNYKFGKKDGYGKFLWADRSLYEGEFVDNNIHGHGKYKWADGREYTGDWVCNKMQGRGIFTWDDGRRYQGDYFDDKKHGHGVFTWPDGRQYDGSWKNGKQDGLGIYYNVKGDVRYGKWQNGKRLKWISEEEFQSYQSNFA
;
A
#
# COMPACT_ATOMS: atom_id res chain seq x y z
N MET A 1 -39.09 12.18 8.72
CA MET A 1 -38.23 11.48 9.66
C MET A 1 -37.01 10.92 8.95
N ASN A 2 -35.85 11.07 9.53
CA ASN A 2 -34.62 10.56 8.95
C ASN A 2 -34.39 9.11 9.38
N ASP A 3 -34.55 8.20 8.45
CA ASP A 3 -34.30 6.79 8.70
C ASP A 3 -32.85 6.40 8.42
N LYS A 4 -31.93 7.35 8.55
CA LYS A 4 -30.53 7.11 8.32
C LYS A 4 -29.92 6.32 9.47
N GLN A 5 -29.08 5.35 9.14
CA GLN A 5 -28.44 4.50 10.12
C GLN A 5 -27.37 5.27 10.90
N HIS A 6 -27.28 4.95 12.19
CA HIS A 6 -26.23 5.44 13.08
C HIS A 6 -25.73 4.27 13.92
N GLY A 7 -24.45 4.32 14.30
CA GLY A 7 -23.85 3.27 15.10
C GLY A 7 -23.61 2.00 14.30
N GLN A 8 -23.67 0.86 14.96
CA GLN A 8 -23.43 -0.44 14.32
C GLN A 8 -24.60 -0.85 13.43
N GLY A 9 -24.26 -1.34 12.24
CA GLY A 9 -25.26 -1.82 11.30
C GLY A 9 -24.71 -2.88 10.37
N LYS A 10 -25.61 -3.55 9.65
CA LYS A 10 -25.26 -4.59 8.69
C LYS A 10 -26.14 -4.45 7.46
N GLU A 11 -25.54 -4.51 6.28
CA GLU A 11 -26.25 -4.49 5.01
C GLU A 11 -25.79 -5.63 4.11
N GLU A 12 -26.72 -6.13 3.30
CA GLU A 12 -26.42 -7.11 2.28
C GLU A 12 -27.06 -6.66 0.96
N TRP A 13 -26.35 -6.86 -0.14
CA TRP A 13 -26.83 -6.52 -1.49
C TRP A 13 -27.14 -7.77 -2.28
N PRO A 14 -28.00 -7.68 -3.32
CA PRO A 14 -28.40 -8.84 -4.10
C PRO A 14 -27.25 -9.59 -4.78
N ASP A 15 -26.13 -8.91 -5.08
CA ASP A 15 -24.95 -9.51 -5.70
C ASP A 15 -24.09 -10.30 -4.72
N GLY A 16 -24.45 -10.33 -3.44
CA GLY A 16 -23.72 -11.02 -2.39
C GLY A 16 -22.75 -10.14 -1.60
N ALA A 17 -22.64 -8.86 -1.97
CA ALA A 17 -21.82 -7.93 -1.19
C ALA A 17 -22.43 -7.71 0.19
N GLN A 18 -21.58 -7.46 1.20
CA GLN A 18 -22.01 -7.26 2.58
C GLN A 18 -21.18 -6.18 3.24
N TYR A 19 -21.80 -5.42 4.13
CA TYR A 19 -21.10 -4.50 5.03
C TYR A 19 -21.56 -4.72 6.45
N GLU A 20 -20.63 -4.70 7.39
CA GLU A 20 -20.89 -4.73 8.82
C GLU A 20 -19.95 -3.76 9.52
N GLY A 21 -20.51 -2.78 10.21
CA GLY A 21 -19.71 -1.78 10.90
C GLY A 21 -20.48 -0.55 11.28
N ASN A 22 -19.74 0.53 11.47
CA ASN A 22 -20.30 1.79 11.96
C ASN A 22 -20.91 2.61 10.83
N TYR A 23 -21.99 3.31 11.18
CA TYR A 23 -22.69 4.26 10.32
C TYR A 23 -22.83 5.60 11.01
N LYS A 24 -22.86 6.66 10.22
CA LYS A 24 -23.16 8.01 10.67
C LYS A 24 -23.99 8.69 9.58
N PHE A 25 -25.22 9.11 9.93
CA PHE A 25 -26.13 9.72 8.99
C PHE A 25 -26.34 8.89 7.71
N GLY A 26 -26.44 7.57 7.86
CA GLY A 26 -26.67 6.67 6.73
C GLY A 26 -25.44 6.32 5.90
N LYS A 27 -24.29 6.86 6.26
CA LYS A 27 -23.03 6.59 5.57
C LYS A 27 -22.11 5.74 6.42
N LYS A 28 -21.30 4.90 5.76
CA LYS A 28 -20.26 4.15 6.45
C LYS A 28 -19.26 5.17 7.01
N ASP A 29 -19.04 5.10 8.31
CA ASP A 29 -18.20 6.06 9.00
C ASP A 29 -17.71 5.43 10.30
N GLY A 30 -16.39 5.38 10.50
CA GLY A 30 -15.77 4.66 11.59
C GLY A 30 -15.25 3.31 11.13
N TYR A 31 -15.20 2.33 12.02
CA TYR A 31 -14.63 1.03 11.70
C TYR A 31 -15.68 0.10 11.10
N GLY A 32 -15.31 -0.61 10.02
CA GLY A 32 -16.21 -1.56 9.40
C GLY A 32 -15.50 -2.60 8.54
N LYS A 33 -16.30 -3.56 8.09
CA LYS A 33 -15.85 -4.66 7.25
C LYS A 33 -16.75 -4.75 6.03
N PHE A 34 -16.16 -4.66 4.84
CA PHE A 34 -16.88 -4.74 3.58
C PHE A 34 -16.41 -5.93 2.76
N LEU A 35 -17.33 -6.80 2.39
CA LEU A 35 -17.08 -7.92 1.50
C LEU A 35 -17.76 -7.64 0.16
N TRP A 36 -16.99 -7.58 -0.93
CA TRP A 36 -17.53 -7.37 -2.28
C TRP A 36 -17.98 -8.68 -2.92
N ALA A 37 -18.77 -8.55 -3.97
CA ALA A 37 -19.28 -9.71 -4.72
C ALA A 37 -18.16 -10.57 -5.30
N ASP A 38 -17.03 -9.98 -5.66
CA ASP A 38 -15.86 -10.69 -6.20
C ASP A 38 -15.00 -11.36 -5.14
N ARG A 39 -15.44 -11.30 -3.86
CA ARG A 39 -14.74 -11.86 -2.69
C ARG A 39 -13.57 -11.01 -2.17
N SER A 40 -13.37 -9.82 -2.71
CA SER A 40 -12.47 -8.85 -2.09
C SER A 40 -13.03 -8.41 -0.73
N LEU A 41 -12.14 -8.12 0.21
CA LEU A 41 -12.54 -7.81 1.57
C LEU A 41 -11.75 -6.60 2.08
N TYR A 42 -12.43 -5.66 2.73
CA TYR A 42 -11.78 -4.55 3.44
C TYR A 42 -12.20 -4.58 4.90
N GLU A 43 -11.24 -4.40 5.80
CA GLU A 43 -11.47 -4.20 7.23
C GLU A 43 -10.68 -2.97 7.67
N GLY A 44 -11.38 -1.97 8.19
CA GLY A 44 -10.71 -0.76 8.65
C GLY A 44 -11.63 0.42 8.74
N GLU A 45 -11.04 1.60 8.64
CA GLU A 45 -11.76 2.85 8.83
C GLU A 45 -12.45 3.32 7.55
N PHE A 46 -13.61 3.91 7.74
CA PHE A 46 -14.38 4.58 6.70
C PHE A 46 -14.70 6.01 7.12
N VAL A 47 -14.77 6.91 6.15
CA VAL A 47 -15.27 8.28 6.34
C VAL A 47 -16.18 8.60 5.17
N ASP A 48 -17.44 8.96 5.43
CA ASP A 48 -18.43 9.34 4.42
C ASP A 48 -18.52 8.33 3.26
N ASN A 49 -18.66 7.03 3.59
CA ASN A 49 -18.72 5.91 2.63
C ASN A 49 -17.40 5.56 1.95
N ASN A 50 -16.32 6.29 2.24
CA ASN A 50 -15.02 6.04 1.62
C ASN A 50 -14.09 5.28 2.55
N ILE A 51 -13.27 4.42 1.99
CA ILE A 51 -12.13 3.85 2.69
C ILE A 51 -11.17 5.01 2.98
N HIS A 52 -10.88 5.25 4.25
CA HIS A 52 -10.09 6.41 4.65
C HIS A 52 -9.54 6.18 6.05
N GLY A 53 -8.27 6.53 6.28
CA GLY A 53 -7.60 6.27 7.54
C GLY A 53 -6.74 5.02 7.44
N HIS A 54 -6.87 4.09 8.37
CA HIS A 54 -6.05 2.88 8.40
C HIS A 54 -6.92 1.66 8.16
N GLY A 55 -6.46 0.73 7.30
CA GLY A 55 -7.22 -0.49 7.06
C GLY A 55 -6.48 -1.50 6.20
N LYS A 56 -7.07 -2.71 6.16
CA LYS A 56 -6.52 -3.83 5.40
C LYS A 56 -7.48 -4.22 4.28
N TYR A 57 -6.96 -4.23 3.05
CA TYR A 57 -7.69 -4.67 1.87
C TYR A 57 -7.10 -5.98 1.37
N LYS A 58 -7.96 -6.97 1.16
CA LYS A 58 -7.56 -8.26 0.60
C LYS A 58 -8.29 -8.47 -0.71
N TRP A 59 -7.52 -8.57 -1.81
CA TRP A 59 -8.09 -8.86 -3.13
C TRP A 59 -8.41 -10.33 -3.28
N ALA A 60 -9.35 -10.64 -4.17
CA ALA A 60 -9.77 -12.01 -4.40
C ALA A 60 -8.64 -12.93 -4.87
N ASP A 61 -7.62 -12.38 -5.52
CA ASP A 61 -6.45 -13.13 -6.02
C ASP A 61 -5.37 -13.38 -4.97
N GLY A 62 -5.59 -12.95 -3.72
CA GLY A 62 -4.65 -13.18 -2.63
C GLY A 62 -3.72 -12.02 -2.31
N ARG A 63 -3.73 -10.95 -3.11
CA ARG A 63 -2.98 -9.73 -2.75
C ARG A 63 -3.59 -9.09 -1.52
N GLU A 64 -2.76 -8.45 -0.72
CA GLU A 64 -3.20 -7.73 0.48
C GLU A 64 -2.45 -6.41 0.61
N TYR A 65 -3.16 -5.37 1.08
CA TYR A 65 -2.56 -4.11 1.50
C TYR A 65 -3.03 -3.79 2.91
N THR A 66 -2.10 -3.43 3.78
CA THR A 66 -2.38 -2.93 5.13
C THR A 66 -1.68 -1.61 5.31
N GLY A 67 -2.43 -0.56 5.61
CA GLY A 67 -1.82 0.75 5.78
C GLY A 67 -2.81 1.89 5.66
N ASP A 68 -2.29 3.04 5.26
CA ASP A 68 -3.05 4.27 5.20
C ASP A 68 -3.82 4.42 3.89
N TRP A 69 -4.98 5.01 3.99
CA TRP A 69 -5.90 5.25 2.87
C TRP A 69 -6.40 6.69 2.91
N VAL A 70 -6.55 7.28 1.72
CA VAL A 70 -7.20 8.58 1.57
C VAL A 70 -8.22 8.45 0.45
N CYS A 71 -9.49 8.61 0.77
CA CYS A 71 -10.61 8.60 -0.19
C CYS A 71 -10.50 7.47 -1.21
N ASN A 72 -10.47 6.22 -0.72
CA ASN A 72 -10.44 4.99 -1.53
C ASN A 72 -9.12 4.72 -2.24
N LYS A 73 -8.05 5.46 -1.90
CA LYS A 73 -6.73 5.26 -2.51
C LYS A 73 -5.69 4.95 -1.44
N MET A 74 -4.76 4.08 -1.77
CA MET A 74 -3.59 3.84 -0.93
C MET A 74 -2.73 5.10 -0.95
N GLN A 75 -2.52 5.70 0.20
CA GLN A 75 -1.75 6.94 0.32
C GLN A 75 -1.24 7.08 1.75
N GLY A 76 0.06 7.30 1.90
CA GLY A 76 0.74 7.29 3.17
C GLY A 76 1.64 6.09 3.27
N ARG A 77 1.70 5.45 4.44
CA ARG A 77 2.57 4.29 4.64
C ARG A 77 1.76 3.00 4.61
N GLY A 78 2.34 1.96 4.00
CA GLY A 78 1.65 0.69 3.96
C GLY A 78 2.54 -0.48 3.58
N ILE A 79 1.96 -1.67 3.74
CA ILE A 79 2.60 -2.95 3.41
C ILE A 79 1.71 -3.64 2.39
N PHE A 80 2.27 -3.98 1.23
CA PHE A 80 1.58 -4.71 0.18
C PHE A 80 2.24 -6.07 0.01
N THR A 81 1.44 -7.13 0.00
CA THR A 81 1.94 -8.48 -0.24
C THR A 81 1.20 -9.12 -1.41
N TRP A 82 1.94 -9.87 -2.22
CA TRP A 82 1.40 -10.64 -3.33
C TRP A 82 1.32 -12.11 -2.96
N ASP A 83 0.46 -12.84 -3.62
CA ASP A 83 0.24 -14.25 -3.34
C ASP A 83 1.50 -15.11 -3.60
N ASP A 84 2.38 -14.65 -4.49
CA ASP A 84 3.63 -15.34 -4.82
C ASP A 84 4.77 -15.09 -3.82
N GLY A 85 4.53 -14.28 -2.78
CA GLY A 85 5.53 -13.98 -1.76
C GLY A 85 6.26 -12.66 -1.93
N ARG A 86 5.99 -11.90 -2.99
CA ARG A 86 6.53 -10.54 -3.11
C ARG A 86 5.95 -9.66 -2.02
N ARG A 87 6.74 -8.68 -1.57
CA ARG A 87 6.33 -7.78 -0.49
C ARG A 87 6.91 -6.39 -0.73
N TYR A 88 6.09 -5.38 -0.53
CA TYR A 88 6.54 -3.98 -0.52
C TYR A 88 6.14 -3.36 0.82
N GLN A 89 7.06 -2.60 1.42
CA GLN A 89 6.78 -1.83 2.63
C GLN A 89 7.35 -0.43 2.44
N GLY A 90 6.47 0.58 2.48
CA GLY A 90 6.93 1.95 2.29
C GLY A 90 5.80 2.91 1.98
N ASP A 91 6.16 3.97 1.29
CA ASP A 91 5.24 5.06 1.00
C ASP A 91 4.41 4.78 -0.25
N TYR A 92 3.18 5.24 -0.22
CA TYR A 92 2.23 5.23 -1.33
C TYR A 92 1.68 6.62 -1.57
N PHE A 93 1.42 6.93 -2.82
CA PHE A 93 0.70 8.13 -3.22
C PHE A 93 -0.16 7.78 -4.43
N ASP A 94 -1.46 8.08 -4.35
CA ASP A 94 -2.40 7.87 -5.45
C ASP A 94 -2.36 6.44 -5.98
N ASP A 95 -2.45 5.45 -5.05
CA ASP A 95 -2.42 4.01 -5.34
C ASP A 95 -1.10 3.48 -5.87
N LYS A 96 -0.03 4.28 -5.85
CA LYS A 96 1.26 3.87 -6.41
C LYS A 96 2.37 3.98 -5.39
N LYS A 97 3.34 3.07 -5.49
CA LYS A 97 4.57 3.17 -4.71
C LYS A 97 5.22 4.51 -5.01
N HIS A 98 5.62 5.21 -3.95
CA HIS A 98 6.15 6.57 -4.09
C HIS A 98 7.04 6.87 -2.88
N GLY A 99 7.98 7.82 -3.02
CA GLY A 99 8.86 8.16 -1.92
C GLY A 99 9.86 7.06 -1.63
N HIS A 100 9.88 6.55 -0.41
CA HIS A 100 10.82 5.52 0.00
C HIS A 100 10.10 4.21 0.30
N GLY A 101 10.68 3.09 -0.15
CA GLY A 101 10.13 1.79 0.17
C GLY A 101 11.08 0.64 -0.09
N VAL A 102 10.80 -0.48 0.57
CA VAL A 102 11.58 -1.71 0.47
C VAL A 102 10.74 -2.76 -0.25
N PHE A 103 11.23 -3.24 -1.38
CA PHE A 103 10.62 -4.33 -2.13
C PHE A 103 11.43 -5.60 -1.92
N THR A 104 10.74 -6.69 -1.52
CA THR A 104 11.35 -7.99 -1.30
C THR A 104 10.76 -8.99 -2.29
N TRP A 105 11.65 -9.70 -3.02
CA TRP A 105 11.25 -10.77 -3.92
C TRP A 105 11.19 -12.11 -3.17
N PRO A 106 10.45 -13.09 -3.69
CA PRO A 106 10.30 -14.38 -3.01
C PRO A 106 11.62 -15.11 -2.74
N ASP A 107 12.64 -14.89 -3.56
CA ASP A 107 13.95 -15.51 -3.40
C ASP A 107 14.85 -14.82 -2.37
N GLY A 108 14.36 -13.73 -1.77
CA GLY A 108 15.09 -12.99 -0.74
C GLY A 108 15.83 -11.75 -1.23
N ARG A 109 15.86 -11.50 -2.54
CA ARG A 109 16.42 -10.24 -3.05
C ARG A 109 15.59 -9.06 -2.54
N GLN A 110 16.25 -7.92 -2.35
CA GLN A 110 15.57 -6.70 -1.89
C GLN A 110 16.06 -5.47 -2.65
N TYR A 111 15.16 -4.53 -2.82
CA TYR A 111 15.49 -3.16 -3.22
C TYR A 111 14.99 -2.23 -2.12
N ASP A 112 15.90 -1.39 -1.59
CA ASP A 112 15.59 -0.41 -0.56
C ASP A 112 15.96 0.95 -1.11
N GLY A 113 14.97 1.75 -1.49
CA GLY A 113 15.28 3.01 -2.12
C GLY A 113 14.07 3.82 -2.52
N SER A 114 14.31 4.71 -3.48
CA SER A 114 13.31 5.68 -3.92
C SER A 114 12.41 5.13 -5.01
N TRP A 115 11.16 5.56 -4.98
CA TRP A 115 10.09 5.15 -5.89
C TRP A 115 9.34 6.38 -6.41
N LYS A 116 8.88 6.29 -7.64
CA LYS A 116 8.05 7.32 -8.24
C LYS A 116 7.07 6.68 -9.21
N ASN A 117 5.77 6.96 -9.00
CA ASN A 117 4.70 6.44 -9.84
C ASN A 117 4.75 4.92 -10.03
N GLY A 118 5.05 4.19 -8.96
CA GLY A 118 5.08 2.74 -8.96
C GLY A 118 6.36 2.11 -9.47
N LYS A 119 7.36 2.92 -9.83
CA LYS A 119 8.62 2.44 -10.39
C LYS A 119 9.80 2.91 -9.56
N GLN A 120 10.86 2.11 -9.55
CA GLN A 120 12.13 2.51 -8.95
C GLN A 120 12.64 3.76 -9.66
N ASP A 121 12.99 4.78 -8.88
CA ASP A 121 13.42 6.07 -9.42
C ASP A 121 14.26 6.79 -8.37
N GLY A 122 15.50 7.14 -8.71
CA GLY A 122 16.42 7.78 -7.79
C GLY A 122 17.45 6.80 -7.24
N LEU A 123 17.89 7.06 -6.02
CA LEU A 123 18.90 6.24 -5.35
C LEU A 123 18.28 5.01 -4.71
N GLY A 124 19.03 3.89 -4.74
CA GLY A 124 18.57 2.67 -4.09
C GLY A 124 19.71 1.75 -3.72
N ILE A 125 19.40 0.87 -2.78
CA ILE A 125 20.31 -0.18 -2.31
C ILE A 125 19.71 -1.51 -2.73
N TYR A 126 20.51 -2.31 -3.45
CA TYR A 126 20.08 -3.63 -3.88
C TYR A 126 20.82 -4.70 -3.09
N TYR A 127 20.07 -5.68 -2.59
CA TYR A 127 20.58 -6.85 -1.88
C TYR A 127 20.32 -8.09 -2.74
N ASN A 128 21.36 -8.86 -3.02
CA ASN A 128 21.17 -10.13 -3.74
C ASN A 128 20.75 -11.24 -2.79
N VAL A 129 20.53 -12.45 -3.31
CA VAL A 129 20.08 -13.60 -2.53
C VAL A 129 21.03 -13.92 -1.38
N LYS A 130 22.33 -13.67 -1.58
CA LYS A 130 23.36 -13.92 -0.55
C LYS A 130 23.46 -12.81 0.49
N GLY A 131 22.79 -11.69 0.25
CA GLY A 131 22.88 -10.53 1.12
C GLY A 131 23.98 -9.54 0.75
N ASP A 132 24.65 -9.74 -0.38
CA ASP A 132 25.63 -8.78 -0.87
C ASP A 132 24.92 -7.48 -1.29
N VAL A 133 25.58 -6.35 -1.07
CA VAL A 133 24.98 -5.03 -1.19
C VAL A 133 25.57 -4.29 -2.37
N ARG A 134 24.70 -3.66 -3.17
CA ARG A 134 25.09 -2.75 -4.25
C ARG A 134 24.27 -1.47 -4.18
N TYR A 135 24.92 -0.38 -4.48
CA TYR A 135 24.29 0.94 -4.54
C TYR A 135 24.11 1.36 -5.97
N GLY A 136 22.99 1.96 -6.30
CA GLY A 136 22.72 2.34 -7.68
C GLY A 136 21.79 3.51 -7.85
N LYS A 137 21.64 3.90 -9.11
CA LYS A 137 20.67 4.92 -9.53
C LYS A 137 19.70 4.30 -10.52
N TRP A 138 18.42 4.63 -10.35
CA TRP A 138 17.34 4.16 -11.20
C TRP A 138 16.56 5.33 -11.79
N GLN A 139 15.95 5.09 -12.94
CA GLN A 139 15.04 6.03 -13.56
C GLN A 139 13.94 5.24 -14.27
N ASN A 140 12.69 5.53 -13.94
CA ASN A 140 11.51 4.88 -14.52
C ASN A 140 11.60 3.35 -14.51
N GLY A 141 12.09 2.79 -13.40
CA GLY A 141 12.20 1.35 -13.23
C GLY A 141 13.44 0.72 -13.80
N LYS A 142 14.29 1.49 -14.45
CA LYS A 142 15.53 0.98 -15.06
C LYS A 142 16.75 1.44 -14.27
N ARG A 143 17.67 0.51 -14.03
CA ARG A 143 18.95 0.87 -13.41
C ARG A 143 19.82 1.59 -14.44
N LEU A 144 20.22 2.81 -14.09
CA LEU A 144 21.12 3.61 -14.93
C LEU A 144 22.56 3.18 -14.73
N LYS A 145 22.98 3.02 -13.48
CA LYS A 145 24.35 2.63 -13.15
C LYS A 145 24.46 2.19 -11.71
N TRP A 146 25.50 1.39 -11.44
CA TRP A 146 25.95 1.13 -10.07
C TRP A 146 26.90 2.26 -9.65
N ILE A 147 26.85 2.60 -8.36
CA ILE A 147 27.72 3.63 -7.79
C ILE A 147 28.41 3.06 -6.56
N SER A 148 29.46 3.75 -6.08
CA SER A 148 30.13 3.35 -4.86
C SER A 148 29.30 3.74 -3.63
N GLU A 149 29.58 3.11 -2.50
CA GLU A 149 28.97 3.48 -1.24
C GLU A 149 29.26 4.94 -0.89
N GLU A 150 30.49 5.41 -1.15
CA GLU A 150 30.89 6.80 -0.91
C GLU A 150 30.04 7.77 -1.74
N GLU A 151 29.85 7.46 -3.02
CA GLU A 151 29.04 8.27 -3.92
C GLU A 151 27.59 8.29 -3.46
N PHE A 152 27.06 7.12 -3.07
CA PHE A 152 25.69 7.00 -2.56
C PHE A 152 25.49 7.90 -1.33
N GLN A 153 26.42 7.83 -0.36
CA GLN A 153 26.34 8.63 0.85
C GLN A 153 26.48 10.12 0.54
N SER A 154 27.30 10.48 -0.43
CA SER A 154 27.45 11.86 -0.89
C SER A 154 26.12 12.44 -1.37
N TYR A 155 25.36 11.69 -2.18
CA TYR A 155 24.06 12.14 -2.65
C TYR A 155 23.07 12.29 -1.50
N GLN A 156 23.08 11.39 -0.53
CA GLN A 156 22.20 11.47 0.64
C GLN A 156 22.52 12.70 1.50
N SER A 157 23.79 12.98 1.70
CA SER A 157 24.24 14.14 2.50
C SER A 157 23.76 15.46 1.92
N ASN A 158 23.70 15.55 0.58
CA ASN A 158 23.29 16.77 -0.11
C ASN A 158 21.79 17.06 0.02
N PHE A 159 21.00 16.08 0.49
CA PHE A 159 19.55 16.20 0.65
C PHE A 159 19.11 16.11 2.12
N ALA A 160 20.08 16.04 3.02
CA ALA A 160 19.78 15.95 4.45
C ALA A 160 19.38 17.31 5.05
#